data_e9d2d66b6995eb2885ccd78636a26fab
#
_entry.id   e9d2d66b6995eb2885ccd78636a26fab
#
_cell.length_a   1.000
_cell.length_b   1.000
_cell.length_c   1.000
_cell.angle_alpha   90.00
_cell.angle_beta   90.00
_cell.angle_gamma   90.00
#
_symmetry.space_group_name_H-M   'P 1'
#
loop_
_entity.id
_entity.type
_entity.pdbx_description
1 polymer ?
#
loop_
_entity_poly.entity_id
_entity_poly.type
_entity_poly.pdbx_seq_one_letter_code
_entity_poly.pdbx_strand_id
1 'polypeptide(L)'
;KRSGDTFTKVSNPSSLPAGNGAGCAFSPDGTYLAVAHTDSPYITIYKRSGDTFAKLSDPSSLPPNNGAGCAFSPDGTYLAVAHNTSPYITIYERSGDTFFKLSNPSTLPTGRGRGCAFSPDGTYLAVAHNNSPYVTIYKGGGEYRAYLYINISTYGLGSFLGYAVESGTSNETKKVAKLFKI
;
A
#
# COMPACT_ATOMS: atom_id res chain seq x y z
N LYS A 1 -8.40 11.46 19.28
CA LYS A 1 -8.72 10.27 20.10
C LYS A 1 -10.20 10.28 20.44
N ARG A 2 -10.87 9.15 20.24
CA ARG A 2 -12.30 9.01 20.54
C ARG A 2 -12.49 8.62 22.00
N SER A 3 -13.46 9.24 22.65
CA SER A 3 -13.96 8.86 23.97
C SER A 3 -15.49 8.96 23.91
N GLY A 4 -16.17 7.83 23.88
CA GLY A 4 -17.61 7.79 23.59
C GLY A 4 -17.92 8.37 22.21
N ASP A 5 -18.80 9.35 22.16
CA ASP A 5 -19.21 10.04 20.91
C ASP A 5 -18.40 11.34 20.63
N THR A 6 -17.36 11.61 21.43
CA THR A 6 -16.53 12.80 21.27
C THR A 6 -15.17 12.46 20.65
N PHE A 7 -14.63 13.43 19.88
CA PHE A 7 -13.30 13.37 19.32
C PHE A 7 -12.44 14.47 19.94
N THR A 8 -11.37 14.08 20.63
CA THR A 8 -10.42 15.03 21.21
C THR A 8 -9.20 15.14 20.31
N LYS A 9 -8.80 16.36 19.98
CA LYS A 9 -7.58 16.62 19.20
C LYS A 9 -6.35 16.17 19.99
N VAL A 10 -5.51 15.33 19.39
CA VAL A 10 -4.17 15.00 19.89
C VAL A 10 -3.15 16.03 19.42
N SER A 11 -1.93 15.99 19.97
CA SER A 11 -0.83 16.86 19.54
C SER A 11 -0.52 16.64 18.05
N ASN A 12 -0.10 17.71 17.40
CA ASN A 12 0.38 17.61 16.01
C ASN A 12 1.66 16.76 15.96
N PRO A 13 1.93 16.05 14.84
CA PRO A 13 3.24 15.49 14.58
C PRO A 13 4.31 16.58 14.64
N SER A 14 5.51 16.23 15.10
CA SER A 14 6.65 17.17 15.15
C SER A 14 7.12 17.59 13.74
N SER A 15 6.90 16.73 12.74
CA SER A 15 7.17 17.00 11.34
C SER A 15 5.85 16.93 10.58
N LEU A 16 5.42 18.05 10.03
CA LEU A 16 4.14 18.18 9.31
C LEU A 16 4.28 17.80 7.83
N PRO A 17 3.16 17.49 7.11
CA PRO A 17 3.16 17.45 5.65
C PRO A 17 3.65 18.78 5.06
N ALA A 18 4.34 18.73 3.93
CA ALA A 18 4.96 19.91 3.32
C ALA A 18 3.95 20.88 2.70
N GLY A 19 2.72 20.45 2.43
CA GLY A 19 1.70 21.25 1.79
C GLY A 19 0.29 20.95 2.27
N ASN A 20 -0.70 21.51 1.57
CA ASN A 20 -2.11 21.35 1.91
C ASN A 20 -2.51 19.86 1.84
N GLY A 21 -3.02 19.31 2.93
CA GLY A 21 -3.57 17.98 2.98
C GLY A 21 -4.80 17.84 2.07
N ALA A 22 -4.80 16.84 1.21
CA ALA A 22 -5.89 16.57 0.27
C ALA A 22 -6.63 15.27 0.59
N GLY A 23 -5.95 14.30 1.20
CA GLY A 23 -6.56 13.05 1.65
C GLY A 23 -5.66 12.33 2.63
N CYS A 24 -6.25 11.49 3.47
CA CYS A 24 -5.50 10.70 4.43
C CYS A 24 -6.14 9.32 4.62
N ALA A 25 -5.32 8.36 5.02
CA ALA A 25 -5.77 7.01 5.32
C ALA A 25 -4.91 6.39 6.42
N PHE A 26 -5.55 5.65 7.31
CA PHE A 26 -4.87 4.76 8.23
C PHE A 26 -4.67 3.38 7.60
N SER A 27 -3.58 2.71 7.96
CA SER A 27 -3.46 1.27 7.75
C SER A 27 -4.52 0.53 8.58
N PRO A 28 -4.97 -0.67 8.16
CA PRO A 28 -6.04 -1.40 8.85
C PRO A 28 -5.75 -1.68 10.32
N ASP A 29 -4.49 -1.91 10.67
CA ASP A 29 -4.01 -2.11 12.03
C ASP A 29 -3.84 -0.79 12.83
N GLY A 30 -4.04 0.36 12.17
CA GLY A 30 -3.87 1.69 12.73
C GLY A 30 -2.41 2.06 13.05
N THR A 31 -1.43 1.28 12.59
CA THR A 31 0.00 1.53 12.83
C THR A 31 0.53 2.69 11.99
N TYR A 32 0.04 2.85 10.76
CA TYR A 32 0.49 3.90 9.84
C TYR A 32 -0.64 4.85 9.50
N LEU A 33 -0.26 6.11 9.27
CA LEU A 33 -1.12 7.15 8.71
C LEU A 33 -0.41 7.72 7.48
N ALA A 34 -1.05 7.66 6.31
CA ALA A 34 -0.61 8.33 5.10
C ALA A 34 -1.42 9.62 4.89
N VAL A 35 -0.75 10.69 4.47
CA VAL A 35 -1.37 11.98 4.13
C VAL A 35 -0.89 12.41 2.76
N ALA A 36 -1.79 12.43 1.78
CA ALA A 36 -1.55 13.00 0.44
C ALA A 36 -1.68 14.52 0.52
N HIS A 37 -0.75 15.26 -0.12
CA HIS A 37 -0.70 16.73 -0.04
C HIS A 37 -0.13 17.37 -1.32
N THR A 38 -0.20 18.71 -1.41
CA THR A 38 0.06 19.45 -2.65
C THR A 38 1.54 19.63 -2.99
N ASP A 39 2.44 19.66 -1.99
CA ASP A 39 3.83 19.97 -2.20
C ASP A 39 4.71 18.73 -2.06
N SER A 40 5.91 18.72 -2.66
CA SER A 40 6.83 17.60 -2.53
C SER A 40 7.13 17.31 -1.04
N PRO A 41 7.10 16.03 -0.63
CA PRO A 41 7.10 14.78 -1.40
C PRO A 41 5.72 14.25 -1.84
N TYR A 42 4.65 15.04 -1.76
CA TYR A 42 3.28 14.73 -2.20
C TYR A 42 2.55 13.65 -1.41
N ILE A 43 3.26 12.93 -0.58
CA ILE A 43 2.80 11.96 0.40
C ILE A 43 3.71 12.03 1.63
N THR A 44 3.12 12.07 2.81
CA THR A 44 3.83 11.92 4.08
C THR A 44 3.26 10.73 4.82
N ILE A 45 4.13 9.86 5.30
CA ILE A 45 3.74 8.65 6.02
C ILE A 45 4.26 8.74 7.43
N TYR A 46 3.38 8.47 8.39
CA TYR A 46 3.68 8.48 9.81
C TYR A 46 3.52 7.08 10.39
N LYS A 47 4.39 6.74 11.33
CA LYS A 47 4.20 5.60 12.23
C LYS A 47 3.61 6.09 13.54
N ARG A 48 2.52 5.45 13.99
CA ARG A 48 1.83 5.77 15.22
C ARG A 48 2.41 4.96 16.40
N SER A 49 2.60 5.64 17.52
CA SER A 49 2.88 5.02 18.82
C SER A 49 2.01 5.71 19.86
N GLY A 50 1.02 4.99 20.40
CA GLY A 50 0.02 5.60 21.26
C GLY A 50 -0.74 6.73 20.56
N ASP A 51 -0.65 7.94 21.09
CA ASP A 51 -1.27 9.16 20.55
C ASP A 51 -0.24 10.03 19.77
N THR A 52 0.96 9.52 19.50
CA THR A 52 2.00 10.24 18.76
C THR A 52 2.19 9.68 17.36
N PHE A 53 2.62 10.55 16.44
CA PHE A 53 2.85 10.22 15.03
C PHE A 53 4.23 10.70 14.61
N ALA A 54 5.16 9.76 14.34
CA ALA A 54 6.50 10.06 13.87
C ALA A 54 6.57 9.92 12.34
N LYS A 55 7.05 10.96 11.64
CA LYS A 55 7.25 10.90 10.18
C LYS A 55 8.29 9.84 9.86
N LEU A 56 7.97 8.94 8.92
CA LEU A 56 8.91 8.01 8.32
C LEU A 56 9.75 8.72 7.24
N SER A 57 10.84 8.07 6.83
CA SER A 57 11.57 8.48 5.63
C SER A 57 10.65 8.43 4.42
N ASP A 58 10.81 9.40 3.54
CA ASP A 58 10.03 9.45 2.30
C ASP A 58 10.36 8.24 1.42
N PRO A 59 9.40 7.70 0.65
CA PRO A 59 9.68 6.66 -0.33
C PRO A 59 10.77 7.10 -1.31
N SER A 60 11.67 6.20 -1.69
CA SER A 60 12.76 6.50 -2.64
C SER A 60 12.26 6.96 -4.01
N SER A 61 11.03 6.58 -4.37
CA SER A 61 10.35 7.00 -5.59
C SER A 61 9.02 7.63 -5.22
N LEU A 62 8.91 8.94 -5.40
CA LEU A 62 7.76 9.75 -5.02
C LEU A 62 6.63 9.70 -6.05
N PRO A 63 5.37 10.03 -5.68
CA PRO A 63 4.37 10.43 -6.66
C PRO A 63 4.90 11.62 -7.48
N PRO A 64 4.61 11.72 -8.78
CA PRO A 64 5.23 12.73 -9.65
C PRO A 64 4.67 14.15 -9.42
N ASN A 65 3.57 14.30 -8.71
CA ASN A 65 2.90 15.60 -8.47
C ASN A 65 1.88 15.47 -7.33
N ASN A 66 1.19 16.57 -7.04
CA ASN A 66 0.20 16.77 -5.98
C ASN A 66 -0.62 15.51 -5.71
N GLY A 67 -0.46 14.96 -4.52
CA GLY A 67 -1.31 13.89 -4.01
C GLY A 67 -2.72 14.43 -3.76
N ALA A 68 -3.73 13.71 -4.26
CA ALA A 68 -5.13 14.08 -4.13
C ALA A 68 -5.89 13.17 -3.14
N GLY A 69 -5.45 11.94 -2.99
CA GLY A 69 -6.01 10.98 -2.04
C GLY A 69 -5.13 9.75 -1.91
N CYS A 70 -5.31 9.00 -0.84
CA CYS A 70 -4.58 7.76 -0.62
C CYS A 70 -5.45 6.72 0.08
N ALA A 71 -5.08 5.44 -0.06
CA ALA A 71 -5.74 4.33 0.61
C ALA A 71 -4.75 3.20 0.88
N PHE A 72 -4.89 2.55 2.03
CA PHE A 72 -4.23 1.28 2.31
C PHE A 72 -5.10 0.11 1.87
N SER A 73 -4.47 -0.98 1.43
CA SER A 73 -5.14 -2.25 1.24
C SER A 73 -5.61 -2.83 2.59
N PRO A 74 -6.66 -3.70 2.61
CA PRO A 74 -7.20 -4.25 3.85
C PRO A 74 -6.22 -5.08 4.68
N ASP A 75 -5.19 -5.63 4.06
CA ASP A 75 -4.08 -6.34 4.71
C ASP A 75 -2.92 -5.42 5.13
N GLY A 76 -2.97 -4.13 4.75
CA GLY A 76 -1.93 -3.14 5.01
C GLY A 76 -0.66 -3.33 4.18
N THR A 77 -0.65 -4.24 3.21
CA THR A 77 0.51 -4.51 2.36
C THR A 77 0.75 -3.41 1.33
N TYR A 78 -0.31 -2.81 0.79
CA TYR A 78 -0.22 -1.81 -0.25
C TYR A 78 -0.72 -0.45 0.20
N LEU A 79 -0.09 0.61 -0.33
CA LEU A 79 -0.56 1.99 -0.25
C LEU A 79 -0.71 2.54 -1.67
N ALA A 80 -1.92 2.96 -2.03
CA ALA A 80 -2.21 3.65 -3.29
C ALA A 80 -2.30 5.16 -3.05
N VAL A 81 -1.75 5.96 -3.97
CA VAL A 81 -1.78 7.43 -3.93
C VAL A 81 -2.25 7.95 -5.28
N ALA A 82 -3.45 8.52 -5.34
CA ALA A 82 -3.97 9.22 -6.51
C ALA A 82 -3.34 10.62 -6.60
N HIS A 83 -2.96 11.05 -7.81
CA HIS A 83 -2.28 12.34 -8.01
C HIS A 83 -2.59 12.99 -9.37
N ASN A 84 -2.17 14.25 -9.56
CA ASN A 84 -2.65 15.10 -10.65
C ASN A 84 -1.93 14.87 -12.00
N THR A 85 -0.80 14.18 -12.03
CA THR A 85 0.01 13.98 -13.25
C THR A 85 0.09 12.50 -13.59
N SER A 86 0.21 12.14 -14.88
CA SER A 86 0.45 10.76 -15.31
C SER A 86 1.60 10.14 -14.50
N PRO A 87 1.45 8.91 -13.99
CA PRO A 87 0.42 7.89 -14.28
C PRO A 87 -0.90 8.03 -13.48
N TYR A 88 -1.14 9.14 -12.79
CA TYR A 88 -2.35 9.48 -12.03
C TYR A 88 -2.62 8.61 -10.79
N ILE A 89 -1.89 7.54 -10.64
CA ILE A 89 -1.86 6.63 -9.48
C ILE A 89 -0.44 6.14 -9.26
N THR A 90 0.00 6.11 -8.03
CA THR A 90 1.23 5.44 -7.59
C THR A 90 0.87 4.40 -6.54
N ILE A 91 1.36 3.19 -6.69
CA ILE A 91 1.12 2.10 -5.75
C ILE A 91 2.44 1.70 -5.13
N TYR A 92 2.45 1.58 -3.82
CA TYR A 92 3.60 1.15 -3.03
C TYR A 92 3.30 -0.19 -2.37
N GLU A 93 4.29 -1.07 -2.34
CA GLU A 93 4.34 -2.23 -1.45
C GLU A 93 5.08 -1.82 -0.17
N ARG A 94 4.52 -2.17 0.98
CA ARG A 94 5.12 -1.91 2.29
C ARG A 94 5.92 -3.12 2.78
N SER A 95 7.15 -2.87 3.21
CA SER A 95 7.98 -3.84 3.94
C SER A 95 8.51 -3.18 5.21
N GLY A 96 7.98 -3.58 6.36
CA GLY A 96 8.25 -2.87 7.61
C GLY A 96 7.84 -1.40 7.53
N ASP A 97 8.79 -0.50 7.81
CA ASP A 97 8.59 0.96 7.77
C ASP A 97 8.94 1.58 6.39
N THR A 98 9.24 0.76 5.38
CA THR A 98 9.66 1.21 4.04
C THR A 98 8.56 0.95 3.01
N PHE A 99 8.43 1.87 2.05
CA PHE A 99 7.44 1.82 0.98
C PHE A 99 8.14 1.82 -0.38
N PHE A 100 7.98 0.74 -1.14
CA PHE A 100 8.60 0.53 -2.45
C PHE A 100 7.58 0.74 -3.56
N LYS A 101 7.88 1.66 -4.49
CA LYS A 101 7.00 1.90 -5.63
C LYS A 101 6.94 0.68 -6.53
N LEU A 102 5.74 0.20 -6.82
CA LEU A 102 5.50 -0.84 -7.81
C LEU A 102 5.55 -0.25 -9.23
N SER A 103 5.72 -1.14 -10.22
CA SER A 103 5.52 -0.78 -11.63
C SER A 103 4.13 -0.21 -11.84
N ASN A 104 4.01 0.76 -12.74
CA ASN A 104 2.71 1.33 -13.08
C ASN A 104 1.81 0.25 -13.71
N PRO A 105 0.49 0.32 -13.51
CA PRO A 105 -0.45 -0.51 -14.26
C PRO A 105 -0.27 -0.35 -15.77
N SER A 106 -0.47 -1.42 -16.53
CA SER A 106 -0.36 -1.38 -18.00
C SER A 106 -1.38 -0.44 -18.66
N THR A 107 -2.55 -0.32 -18.05
CA THR A 107 -3.57 0.66 -18.44
C THR A 107 -3.69 1.69 -17.33
N LEU A 108 -3.51 2.96 -17.66
CA LEU A 108 -3.55 4.06 -16.70
C LEU A 108 -4.97 4.67 -16.62
N PRO A 109 -5.31 5.35 -15.52
CA PRO A 109 -6.47 6.24 -15.49
C PRO A 109 -6.36 7.28 -16.61
N THR A 110 -7.46 7.67 -17.20
CA THR A 110 -7.49 8.60 -18.35
C THR A 110 -7.34 10.06 -17.95
N GLY A 111 -7.28 10.38 -16.67
CA GLY A 111 -7.18 11.74 -16.18
C GLY A 111 -6.66 11.84 -14.75
N ARG A 112 -6.56 13.08 -14.26
CA ARG A 112 -6.05 13.39 -12.92
C ARG A 112 -6.77 12.59 -11.85
N GLY A 113 -6.04 11.83 -11.07
CA GLY A 113 -6.55 11.10 -9.92
C GLY A 113 -7.09 12.05 -8.85
N ARG A 114 -8.28 11.73 -8.33
CA ARG A 114 -8.96 12.50 -7.28
C ARG A 114 -8.99 11.75 -5.96
N GLY A 115 -9.05 10.44 -6.02
CA GLY A 115 -9.08 9.56 -4.87
C GLY A 115 -8.96 8.11 -5.31
N CYS A 116 -8.69 7.24 -4.34
CA CYS A 116 -8.63 5.80 -4.57
C CYS A 116 -9.17 5.04 -3.36
N ALA A 117 -9.60 3.82 -3.59
CA ALA A 117 -10.07 2.92 -2.56
C ALA A 117 -9.81 1.47 -2.94
N PHE A 118 -9.41 0.66 -1.96
CA PHE A 118 -9.40 -0.80 -2.11
C PHE A 118 -10.75 -1.37 -1.72
N SER A 119 -11.15 -2.47 -2.38
CA SER A 119 -12.27 -3.27 -1.90
C SER A 119 -11.94 -3.91 -0.54
N PRO A 120 -12.97 -4.21 0.30
CA PRO A 120 -12.75 -4.78 1.63
C PRO A 120 -12.02 -6.14 1.62
N ASP A 121 -12.11 -6.89 0.53
CA ASP A 121 -11.41 -8.16 0.32
C ASP A 121 -10.00 -7.98 -0.30
N GLY A 122 -9.60 -6.73 -0.61
CA GLY A 122 -8.30 -6.41 -1.25
C GLY A 122 -8.21 -6.78 -2.72
N THR A 123 -9.26 -7.36 -3.30
CA THR A 123 -9.24 -7.86 -4.69
C THR A 123 -9.17 -6.73 -5.71
N TYR A 124 -9.80 -5.58 -5.42
CA TYR A 124 -9.90 -4.47 -6.35
C TYR A 124 -9.32 -3.18 -5.78
N LEU A 125 -8.75 -2.37 -6.69
CA LEU A 125 -8.41 -0.96 -6.45
C LEU A 125 -9.18 -0.10 -7.44
N ALA A 126 -10.01 0.80 -6.94
CA ALA A 126 -10.70 1.82 -7.73
C ALA A 126 -9.97 3.15 -7.63
N VAL A 127 -9.85 3.86 -8.75
CA VAL A 127 -9.27 5.21 -8.84
C VAL A 127 -10.29 6.12 -9.50
N ALA A 128 -10.80 7.10 -8.76
CA ALA A 128 -11.63 8.18 -9.30
C ALA A 128 -10.75 9.22 -10.00
N HIS A 129 -11.17 9.71 -11.16
CA HIS A 129 -10.44 10.71 -11.94
C HIS A 129 -11.37 11.64 -12.73
N ASN A 130 -10.83 12.73 -13.26
CA ASN A 130 -11.64 13.81 -13.83
C ASN A 130 -12.03 13.68 -15.30
N ASN A 131 -11.58 12.64 -16.01
CA ASN A 131 -11.93 12.39 -17.40
C ASN A 131 -12.81 11.13 -17.51
N SER A 132 -13.64 11.05 -18.55
CA SER A 132 -14.43 9.83 -18.84
C SER A 132 -13.50 8.60 -18.98
N PRO A 133 -13.84 7.47 -18.37
CA PRO A 133 -15.09 7.09 -17.71
C PRO A 133 -15.18 7.47 -16.22
N TYR A 134 -14.37 8.40 -15.73
CA TYR A 134 -14.34 8.97 -14.38
C TYR A 134 -13.91 8.00 -13.26
N VAL A 135 -13.78 6.73 -13.56
CA VAL A 135 -13.26 5.70 -12.67
C VAL A 135 -12.49 4.66 -13.46
N THR A 136 -11.36 4.22 -12.91
CA THR A 136 -10.62 3.05 -13.38
C THR A 136 -10.58 2.04 -12.24
N ILE A 137 -10.91 0.79 -12.55
CA ILE A 137 -10.92 -0.29 -11.56
C ILE A 137 -9.85 -1.31 -11.98
N TYR A 138 -8.94 -1.58 -11.07
CA TYR A 138 -7.91 -2.59 -11.21
C TYR A 138 -8.29 -3.81 -10.39
N LYS A 139 -8.12 -4.99 -10.96
CA LYS A 139 -8.14 -6.24 -10.19
C LYS A 139 -6.71 -6.56 -9.82
N GLY A 140 -6.45 -6.74 -8.54
CA GLY A 140 -5.15 -7.20 -8.05
C GLY A 140 -4.82 -8.55 -8.67
N GLY A 141 -3.63 -8.71 -9.23
CA GLY A 141 -3.10 -10.01 -9.61
C GLY A 141 -2.77 -10.74 -8.32
N GLY A 142 -3.63 -11.63 -7.89
CA GLY A 142 -3.37 -12.45 -6.71
C GLY A 142 -2.28 -13.46 -7.02
N GLU A 143 -1.02 -13.09 -6.89
CA GLU A 143 -0.03 -14.07 -6.48
C GLU A 143 -0.21 -14.26 -4.98
N TYR A 144 -0.91 -15.30 -4.60
CA TYR A 144 -0.88 -15.78 -3.23
C TYR A 144 0.56 -16.24 -2.97
N ARG A 145 1.35 -15.42 -2.31
CA ARG A 145 2.60 -15.88 -1.70
C ARG A 145 2.22 -16.74 -0.51
N ALA A 146 1.91 -18.00 -0.78
CA ALA A 146 1.77 -19.00 0.27
C ALA A 146 3.15 -19.23 0.88
N TYR A 147 3.39 -18.64 2.06
CA TYR A 147 4.56 -18.98 2.85
C TYR A 147 4.36 -20.38 3.42
N LEU A 148 4.96 -21.37 2.79
CA LEU A 148 5.01 -22.70 3.33
C LEU A 148 6.06 -22.74 4.45
N TYR A 149 5.62 -22.62 5.70
CA TYR A 149 6.47 -22.89 6.86
C TYR A 149 6.65 -24.41 6.97
N ILE A 150 7.74 -24.93 6.43
CA ILE A 150 8.13 -26.31 6.68
C ILE A 150 8.91 -26.33 8.00
N ASN A 151 8.30 -26.89 9.03
CA ASN A 151 9.00 -27.17 10.27
C ASN A 151 9.86 -28.43 10.06
N ILE A 152 11.14 -28.25 9.74
CA ILE A 152 12.11 -29.32 9.46
C ILE A 152 12.79 -29.86 10.72
N SER A 153 12.35 -29.47 11.92
CA SER A 153 12.90 -30.01 13.17
C SER A 153 12.75 -31.52 13.30
N THR A 154 11.86 -32.13 12.52
CA THR A 154 11.59 -33.59 12.55
C THR A 154 12.55 -34.40 11.69
N TYR A 155 13.35 -33.80 10.82
CA TYR A 155 14.18 -34.50 9.84
C TYR A 155 15.68 -34.29 9.96
N GLY A 156 16.16 -33.59 10.99
CA GLY A 156 17.61 -33.46 11.29
C GLY A 156 18.44 -32.75 10.21
N LEU A 157 17.81 -32.10 9.26
CA LEU A 157 18.45 -31.34 8.18
C LEU A 157 18.39 -29.85 8.51
N GLY A 158 19.53 -29.18 8.40
CA GLY A 158 19.69 -27.73 8.72
C GLY A 158 18.65 -26.81 8.09
N SER A 159 18.54 -25.60 8.60
CA SER A 159 17.53 -24.59 8.22
C SER A 159 17.56 -24.27 6.72
N PHE A 160 16.41 -24.39 6.06
CA PHE A 160 16.22 -23.95 4.68
C PHE A 160 15.17 -22.85 4.62
N LEU A 161 15.49 -21.76 3.93
CA LEU A 161 14.52 -20.73 3.56
C LEU A 161 14.21 -20.90 2.07
N GLY A 162 12.97 -21.26 1.73
CA GLY A 162 12.52 -21.45 0.36
C GLY A 162 11.26 -20.62 0.08
N TYR A 163 11.19 -20.02 -1.09
CA TYR A 163 9.99 -19.39 -1.62
C TYR A 163 9.34 -20.34 -2.63
N ALA A 164 8.06 -20.66 -2.42
CA ALA A 164 7.25 -21.29 -3.46
C ALA A 164 6.47 -20.22 -4.19
N VAL A 165 6.69 -20.08 -5.49
CA VAL A 165 5.86 -19.25 -6.38
C VAL A 165 4.88 -20.19 -7.06
N GLU A 166 3.60 -20.10 -6.72
CA GLU A 166 2.54 -20.73 -7.51
C GLU A 166 1.95 -19.68 -8.44
N SER A 167 2.26 -19.77 -9.74
CA SER A 167 1.49 -19.11 -10.79
C SER A 167 0.38 -20.06 -11.23
N GLY A 168 -0.85 -19.79 -10.83
CA GLY A 168 -2.00 -20.62 -11.15
C GLY A 168 -3.18 -19.79 -11.63
N THR A 169 -3.44 -19.80 -12.94
CA THR A 169 -4.81 -19.70 -13.45
C THR A 169 -5.53 -20.99 -13.09
N SER A 170 -6.76 -20.85 -12.58
CA SER A 170 -7.66 -21.93 -12.14
C SER A 170 -7.53 -23.21 -12.97
N ASN A 171 -7.39 -24.33 -12.27
CA ASN A 171 -7.52 -25.73 -12.71
C ASN A 171 -6.28 -26.53 -13.12
N GLU A 172 -5.08 -26.21 -12.70
CA GLU A 172 -4.03 -27.24 -12.74
C GLU A 172 -3.15 -27.22 -11.49
N THR A 173 -3.22 -28.31 -10.73
CA THR A 173 -2.31 -28.62 -9.64
C THR A 173 -0.97 -29.05 -10.23
N LYS A 174 -0.05 -28.16 -10.48
CA LYS A 174 1.35 -28.50 -10.73
C LYS A 174 2.22 -27.96 -9.62
N LYS A 175 2.61 -28.85 -8.73
CA LYS A 175 3.61 -28.63 -7.69
C LYS A 175 4.98 -28.63 -8.33
N VAL A 176 5.65 -27.50 -8.36
CA VAL A 176 7.09 -27.46 -8.59
C VAL A 176 7.74 -26.76 -7.40
N ALA A 177 8.19 -27.53 -6.44
CA ALA A 177 9.08 -27.03 -5.42
C ALA A 177 10.52 -27.10 -5.96
N LYS A 178 11.14 -25.94 -6.18
CA LYS A 178 12.58 -25.86 -6.41
C LYS A 178 13.25 -25.56 -5.08
N LEU A 179 13.88 -26.57 -4.49
CA LEU A 179 14.67 -26.44 -3.28
C LEU A 179 16.05 -25.88 -3.64
N PHE A 180 16.42 -24.73 -3.09
CA PHE A 180 17.78 -24.24 -3.13
C PHE A 180 18.44 -24.51 -1.78
N LYS A 181 19.61 -25.14 -1.83
CA LYS A 181 20.50 -25.33 -0.69
C LYS A 181 21.37 -24.08 -0.56
N ILE A 182 21.36 -23.46 0.62
CA ILE A 182 22.35 -22.46 1.01
C ILE A 182 23.39 -23.12 1.89
#